data_6e1f5fd85575c22e7e8ddebe31d3bbea
#
_entry.id   6e1f5fd85575c22e7e8ddebe31d3bbea
#
_cell.length_a   1.000
_cell.length_b   1.000
_cell.length_c   1.000
_cell.angle_alpha   90.00
_cell.angle_beta   90.00
_cell.angle_gamma   90.00
#
_symmetry.space_group_name_H-M   'P 1'
#
loop_
_entity.id
_entity.type
_entity.pdbx_description
1 polymer ?
#
loop_
_entity_poly.entity_id
_entity_poly.type
_entity_poly.pdbx_seq_one_letter_code
_entity_poly.pdbx_strand_id
1 'polypeptide(L)'
;MQKIVDSVYDIIAFSNGIIYTKKTVLENGSVKVSFYGYDIKRMQNTPVTKSVYLLNKYGPEYKKIAEQLGDYVSCDAEILPSKHVVVVYNSGETGIFSPGGEMVWSSDLNYQGSEISGAVADGNQIWSVVPGKNCVVNYSISHKKFSMRIGSSKSTSFQNPVSISKYDYELFICYAESKKVRTINLKDYSVNDFRIFDEPVYKYLRSCGKEIVVLESGVYVL
;
A
#
# COMPACT_ATOMS: atom_id res chain seq x y z
N MET A 1 0.60 -13.08 -18.48
CA MET A 1 1.31 -12.67 -17.25
C MET A 1 2.76 -13.08 -17.35
N GLN A 2 3.68 -12.16 -17.04
CA GLN A 2 5.11 -12.46 -16.99
C GLN A 2 5.60 -12.37 -15.54
N LYS A 3 6.15 -13.47 -15.02
CA LYS A 3 6.68 -13.53 -13.66
C LYS A 3 7.99 -12.73 -13.57
N ILE A 4 8.10 -11.86 -12.55
CA ILE A 4 9.30 -11.06 -12.27
C ILE A 4 10.13 -11.68 -11.17
N VAL A 5 9.49 -12.08 -10.07
CA VAL A 5 10.13 -12.59 -8.85
C VAL A 5 9.18 -13.50 -8.09
N ASP A 6 9.74 -14.47 -7.34
CA ASP A 6 8.93 -15.50 -6.67
C ASP A 6 8.12 -14.96 -5.50
N SER A 7 8.72 -14.13 -4.66
CA SER A 7 8.02 -13.55 -3.51
C SER A 7 8.66 -12.23 -3.10
N VAL A 8 7.84 -11.36 -2.52
CA VAL A 8 8.27 -10.05 -2.01
C VAL A 8 7.72 -9.82 -0.62
N TYR A 9 8.40 -8.99 0.17
CA TYR A 9 7.90 -8.51 1.45
C TYR A 9 7.10 -7.23 1.27
N ASP A 10 7.59 -6.29 0.44
CA ASP A 10 6.88 -5.09 0.04
C ASP A 10 7.26 -4.71 -1.39
N ILE A 11 6.42 -3.92 -2.04
CA ILE A 11 6.60 -3.47 -3.41
C ILE A 11 6.04 -2.06 -3.60
N ILE A 12 6.79 -1.22 -4.28
CA ILE A 12 6.37 0.14 -4.67
C ILE A 12 6.60 0.38 -6.16
N ALA A 13 5.83 1.29 -6.73
CA ALA A 13 6.09 1.81 -8.07
C ALA A 13 7.41 2.60 -8.10
N PHE A 14 8.11 2.52 -9.22
CA PHE A 14 9.36 3.23 -9.46
C PHE A 14 9.38 3.76 -10.90
N SER A 15 10.19 4.77 -11.17
CA SER A 15 10.19 5.49 -12.46
C SER A 15 10.26 4.60 -13.72
N ASN A 16 11.02 3.50 -13.65
CA ASN A 16 11.20 2.56 -14.77
C ASN A 16 10.59 1.17 -14.50
N GLY A 17 9.86 1.01 -13.40
CA GLY A 17 9.32 -0.29 -13.02
C GLY A 17 8.88 -0.34 -11.58
N ILE A 18 9.49 -1.20 -10.80
CA ILE A 18 9.19 -1.38 -9.37
C ILE A 18 10.46 -1.45 -8.53
N ILE A 19 10.35 -1.06 -7.28
CA ILE A 19 11.28 -1.48 -6.22
C ILE A 19 10.53 -2.45 -5.32
N TYR A 20 11.19 -3.56 -4.98
CA TYR A 20 10.64 -4.54 -4.04
C TYR A 20 11.68 -4.93 -3.00
N THR A 21 11.18 -5.49 -1.91
CA THR A 21 12.00 -5.96 -0.80
C THR A 21 11.78 -7.45 -0.57
N LYS A 22 12.84 -8.12 -0.10
CA LYS A 22 12.79 -9.50 0.37
C LYS A 22 13.21 -9.55 1.83
N LYS A 23 12.50 -10.37 2.60
CA LYS A 23 12.79 -10.64 4.00
C LYS A 23 13.46 -12.00 4.13
N THR A 24 14.59 -12.04 4.81
CA THR A 24 15.31 -13.28 5.14
C THR A 24 15.47 -13.35 6.66
N VAL A 25 15.04 -14.45 7.25
CA VAL A 25 15.32 -14.74 8.66
C VAL A 25 16.68 -15.41 8.74
N LEU A 26 17.59 -14.83 9.51
CA LEU A 26 18.92 -15.35 9.74
C LEU A 26 18.92 -16.43 10.84
N GLU A 27 19.99 -17.24 10.92
CA GLU A 27 20.11 -18.34 11.90
C GLU A 27 19.97 -17.88 13.36
N ASN A 28 20.37 -16.64 13.66
CA ASN A 28 20.22 -16.05 14.98
C ASN A 28 18.82 -15.47 15.26
N GLY A 29 17.83 -15.70 14.37
CA GLY A 29 16.47 -15.18 14.47
C GLY A 29 16.31 -13.71 14.05
N SER A 30 17.40 -13.00 13.74
CA SER A 30 17.30 -11.63 13.22
C SER A 30 16.77 -11.61 11.78
N VAL A 31 16.17 -10.48 11.40
CA VAL A 31 15.56 -10.29 10.08
C VAL A 31 16.41 -9.37 9.24
N LYS A 32 16.80 -9.82 8.06
CA LYS A 32 17.46 -9.02 7.04
C LYS A 32 16.46 -8.65 5.95
N VAL A 33 16.35 -7.37 5.61
CA VAL A 33 15.58 -6.89 4.46
C VAL A 33 16.55 -6.46 3.37
N SER A 34 16.37 -7.02 2.18
CA SER A 34 17.16 -6.70 0.99
C SER A 34 16.28 -5.99 -0.03
N PHE A 35 16.88 -5.05 -0.78
CA PHE A 35 16.19 -4.15 -1.69
C PHE A 35 16.62 -4.38 -3.12
N TYR A 36 15.65 -4.43 -4.04
CA TYR A 36 15.87 -4.69 -5.46
C TYR A 36 15.00 -3.78 -6.31
N GLY A 37 15.56 -3.28 -7.41
CA GLY A 37 14.81 -2.64 -8.48
C GLY A 37 14.60 -3.60 -9.64
N TYR A 38 13.43 -3.57 -10.26
CA TYR A 38 13.17 -4.25 -11.52
C TYR A 38 12.79 -3.25 -12.59
N ASP A 39 13.64 -3.13 -13.62
CA ASP A 39 13.35 -2.33 -14.81
C ASP A 39 12.45 -3.13 -15.74
N ILE A 40 11.21 -2.68 -15.92
CA ILE A 40 10.22 -3.38 -16.75
C ILE A 40 10.60 -3.38 -18.23
N LYS A 41 11.27 -2.32 -18.73
CA LYS A 41 11.65 -2.24 -20.14
C LYS A 41 12.84 -3.14 -20.44
N ARG A 42 13.81 -3.21 -19.54
CA ARG A 42 15.02 -4.02 -19.70
C ARG A 42 14.84 -5.44 -19.19
N MET A 43 13.76 -5.71 -18.45
CA MET A 43 13.47 -7.00 -17.82
C MET A 43 14.62 -7.48 -16.90
N GLN A 44 15.18 -6.56 -16.15
CA GLN A 44 16.40 -6.80 -15.37
C GLN A 44 16.25 -6.36 -13.93
N ASN A 45 16.71 -7.22 -13.02
CA ASN A 45 16.86 -6.90 -11.60
C ASN A 45 18.20 -6.22 -11.34
N THR A 46 18.17 -5.20 -10.50
CA THR A 46 19.36 -4.50 -10.01
C THR A 46 19.27 -4.32 -8.49
N PRO A 47 20.34 -4.57 -7.74
CA PRO A 47 20.36 -4.20 -6.33
C PRO A 47 20.16 -2.70 -6.16
N VAL A 48 19.36 -2.31 -5.16
CA VAL A 48 19.20 -0.92 -4.78
C VAL A 48 19.47 -0.76 -3.28
N THR A 49 19.74 0.46 -2.86
CA THR A 49 19.98 0.74 -1.45
C THR A 49 18.65 1.02 -0.72
N LYS A 50 18.67 0.88 0.62
CA LYS A 50 17.56 1.32 1.49
C LYS A 50 17.19 2.78 1.23
N SER A 51 18.19 3.65 1.02
CA SER A 51 17.96 5.06 0.74
C SER A 51 17.18 5.29 -0.56
N VAL A 52 17.48 4.54 -1.61
CA VAL A 52 16.74 4.62 -2.89
C VAL A 52 15.29 4.20 -2.70
N TYR A 53 15.02 3.11 -1.98
CA TYR A 53 13.67 2.68 -1.64
C TYR A 53 12.91 3.77 -0.88
N LEU A 54 13.50 4.30 0.20
CA LEU A 54 12.88 5.30 1.05
C LEU A 54 12.61 6.61 0.29
N LEU A 55 13.56 7.08 -0.53
CA LEU A 55 13.38 8.27 -1.36
C LEU A 55 12.23 8.11 -2.37
N ASN A 56 12.03 6.94 -2.93
CA ASN A 56 10.92 6.68 -3.85
C ASN A 56 9.59 6.51 -3.11
N LYS A 57 9.61 5.98 -1.89
CA LYS A 57 8.41 5.80 -1.07
C LYS A 57 7.91 7.13 -0.49
N TYR A 58 8.81 7.97 0.01
CA TYR A 58 8.46 9.19 0.76
C TYR A 58 8.73 10.49 0.01
N GLY A 59 9.51 10.45 -1.09
CA GLY A 59 9.96 11.62 -1.83
C GLY A 59 11.23 12.30 -1.25
N PRO A 60 12.00 13.01 -2.08
CA PRO A 60 13.29 13.60 -1.67
C PRO A 60 13.14 14.71 -0.62
N GLU A 61 12.05 15.45 -0.65
CA GLU A 61 11.73 16.51 0.32
C GLU A 61 11.46 15.98 1.73
N TYR A 62 11.18 14.69 1.87
CA TYR A 62 10.84 14.05 3.15
C TYR A 62 11.97 13.15 3.68
N LYS A 63 13.21 13.39 3.27
CA LYS A 63 14.39 12.62 3.70
C LYS A 63 14.50 12.47 5.22
N LYS A 64 14.19 13.52 5.98
CA LYS A 64 14.21 13.48 7.45
C LYS A 64 13.19 12.51 8.04
N ILE A 65 12.00 12.41 7.43
CA ILE A 65 10.98 11.44 7.84
C ILE A 65 11.47 10.01 7.56
N ALA A 66 12.03 9.80 6.37
CA ALA A 66 12.61 8.51 5.98
C ALA A 66 13.75 8.07 6.91
N GLU A 67 14.54 9.01 7.40
CA GLU A 67 15.62 8.78 8.39
C GLU A 67 15.07 8.44 9.78
N GLN A 68 13.98 9.09 10.22
CA GLN A 68 13.31 8.77 11.49
C GLN A 68 12.64 7.40 11.49
N LEU A 69 12.06 7.02 10.34
CA LEU A 69 11.50 5.69 10.11
C LEU A 69 12.58 4.65 9.79
N GLY A 70 13.83 4.90 10.25
CA GLY A 70 15.09 4.30 9.86
C GLY A 70 15.16 2.78 9.83
N ASP A 71 14.36 2.08 10.63
CA ASP A 71 14.14 0.67 10.46
C ASP A 71 13.08 0.43 9.40
N TYR A 72 13.28 -0.64 8.62
CA TYR A 72 12.30 -1.00 7.60
C TYR A 72 11.01 -1.48 8.28
N VAL A 73 9.97 -0.69 8.13
CA VAL A 73 8.62 -1.02 8.60
C VAL A 73 7.68 -1.08 7.41
N SER A 74 6.85 -2.10 7.32
CA SER A 74 5.81 -2.15 6.29
C SER A 74 4.75 -1.09 6.62
N CYS A 75 4.71 -0.06 5.80
CA CYS A 75 3.76 1.04 5.90
C CYS A 75 3.45 1.59 4.51
N ASP A 76 2.32 2.23 4.37
CA ASP A 76 2.00 3.08 3.23
C ASP A 76 2.18 4.55 3.61
N ALA A 77 2.67 5.34 2.65
CA ALA A 77 2.87 6.77 2.83
C ALA A 77 2.40 7.53 1.60
N GLU A 78 1.83 8.69 1.84
CA GLU A 78 1.31 9.56 0.80
C GLU A 78 1.56 11.02 1.13
N ILE A 79 1.79 11.84 0.10
CA ILE A 79 1.96 13.29 0.23
C ILE A 79 0.60 13.97 0.11
N LEU A 80 0.19 14.67 1.14
CA LEU A 80 -1.03 15.46 1.14
C LEU A 80 -0.86 16.75 0.31
N PRO A 81 -1.96 17.38 -0.17
CA PRO A 81 -1.90 18.68 -0.85
C PRO A 81 -1.23 19.78 -0.04
N SER A 82 -1.27 19.69 1.29
CA SER A 82 -0.58 20.57 2.23
C SER A 82 0.94 20.35 2.32
N LYS A 83 1.50 19.45 1.50
CA LYS A 83 2.89 18.95 1.54
C LYS A 83 3.26 18.20 2.83
N HIS A 84 2.29 17.91 3.70
CA HIS A 84 2.51 17.00 4.80
C HIS A 84 2.51 15.56 4.28
N VAL A 85 3.23 14.69 4.96
CA VAL A 85 3.24 13.26 4.66
C VAL A 85 2.38 12.53 5.68
N VAL A 86 1.40 11.77 5.22
CA VAL A 86 0.74 10.78 6.05
C VAL A 86 1.46 9.45 5.91
N VAL A 87 1.73 8.81 7.03
CA VAL A 87 2.29 7.44 7.10
C VAL A 87 1.33 6.58 7.89
N VAL A 88 0.92 5.47 7.31
CA VAL A 88 0.06 4.48 7.99
C VAL A 88 0.81 3.17 8.06
N TYR A 89 1.05 2.70 9.27
CA TYR A 89 1.65 1.39 9.52
C TYR A 89 0.59 0.29 9.36
N ASN A 90 1.03 -0.91 9.08
CA ASN A 90 0.13 -2.07 8.96
C ASN A 90 -0.64 -2.36 10.26
N SER A 91 -0.12 -1.88 11.39
CA SER A 91 -0.82 -1.92 12.70
C SER A 91 -1.99 -0.94 12.82
N GLY A 92 -2.17 -0.01 11.84
CA GLY A 92 -3.13 1.07 11.92
C GLY A 92 -2.60 2.34 12.59
N GLU A 93 -1.44 2.29 13.23
CA GLU A 93 -0.77 3.48 13.73
C GLU A 93 -0.52 4.46 12.57
N THR A 94 -0.89 5.70 12.74
CA THR A 94 -0.84 6.71 11.69
C THR A 94 -0.19 7.97 12.20
N GLY A 95 0.77 8.50 11.47
CA GLY A 95 1.42 9.78 11.73
C GLY A 95 1.26 10.75 10.56
N ILE A 96 1.14 12.03 10.87
CA ILE A 96 1.23 13.10 9.88
C ILE A 96 2.46 13.94 10.24
N PHE A 97 3.35 14.08 9.26
CA PHE A 97 4.62 14.79 9.42
C PHE A 97 4.60 16.07 8.58
N SER A 98 5.14 17.14 9.14
CA SER A 98 5.40 18.39 8.40
C SER A 98 6.49 18.17 7.34
N PRO A 99 6.63 19.07 6.36
CA PRO A 99 7.76 19.06 5.43
C PRO A 99 9.14 19.14 6.13
N GLY A 100 9.18 19.68 7.34
CA GLY A 100 10.38 19.72 8.18
C GLY A 100 10.73 18.38 8.87
N GLY A 101 9.85 17.38 8.80
CA GLY A 101 10.02 16.09 9.44
C GLY A 101 9.47 16.01 10.87
N GLU A 102 8.77 17.04 11.33
CA GLU A 102 8.14 17.03 12.66
C GLU A 102 6.80 16.31 12.61
N MET A 103 6.54 15.43 13.58
CA MET A 103 5.23 14.79 13.73
C MET A 103 4.24 15.82 14.26
N VAL A 104 3.26 16.19 13.45
CA VAL A 104 2.23 17.19 13.79
C VAL A 104 0.95 16.56 14.28
N TRP A 105 0.75 15.27 14.03
CA TRP A 105 -0.40 14.50 14.48
C TRP A 105 -0.09 13.00 14.45
N SER A 106 -0.64 12.27 15.41
CA SER A 106 -0.64 10.81 15.40
C SER A 106 -1.94 10.26 15.97
N SER A 107 -2.31 9.08 15.52
CA SER A 107 -3.46 8.32 16.04
C SER A 107 -3.32 6.86 15.64
N ASP A 108 -3.97 6.01 16.40
CA ASP A 108 -4.22 4.64 15.99
C ASP A 108 -5.59 4.60 15.30
N LEU A 109 -5.56 4.41 13.98
CA LEU A 109 -6.77 4.31 13.18
C LEU A 109 -7.41 2.94 13.36
N ASN A 110 -8.39 2.90 14.25
CA ASN A 110 -9.17 1.73 14.56
C ASN A 110 -10.63 1.98 14.18
N TYR A 111 -11.18 1.15 13.29
CA TYR A 111 -12.56 1.29 12.87
C TYR A 111 -13.47 0.32 13.64
N GLN A 112 -14.26 0.87 14.58
CA GLN A 112 -15.21 0.09 15.39
C GLN A 112 -14.55 -1.15 16.06
N GLY A 113 -13.40 -0.95 16.67
CA GLY A 113 -12.65 -2.00 17.36
C GLY A 113 -11.88 -2.96 16.44
N SER A 114 -11.74 -2.65 15.15
CA SER A 114 -10.97 -3.44 14.20
C SER A 114 -9.85 -2.62 13.59
N GLU A 115 -8.68 -3.24 13.52
CA GLU A 115 -7.49 -2.66 12.88
C GLU A 115 -7.74 -2.42 11.39
N ILE A 116 -7.11 -1.37 10.87
CA ILE A 116 -7.03 -1.14 9.43
C ILE A 116 -5.79 -1.84 8.87
N SER A 117 -5.80 -2.11 7.56
CA SER A 117 -4.65 -2.65 6.85
C SER A 117 -4.48 -1.92 5.54
N GLY A 118 -3.26 -1.41 5.29
CA GLY A 118 -2.96 -0.60 4.13
C GLY A 118 -3.78 0.70 4.05
N ALA A 119 -3.20 1.73 3.50
CA ALA A 119 -3.87 3.00 3.31
C ALA A 119 -3.33 3.74 2.09
N VAL A 120 -4.21 4.57 1.52
CA VAL A 120 -3.85 5.55 0.49
C VAL A 120 -4.49 6.87 0.83
N ALA A 121 -3.80 7.98 0.53
CA ALA A 121 -4.36 9.31 0.70
C ALA A 121 -5.05 9.79 -0.59
N ASP A 122 -6.11 10.55 -0.39
CA ASP A 122 -6.82 11.28 -1.44
C ASP A 122 -7.17 12.68 -0.92
N GLY A 123 -6.32 13.64 -1.18
CA GLY A 123 -6.44 14.97 -0.58
C GLY A 123 -6.28 14.93 0.95
N ASN A 124 -7.29 15.40 1.68
CA ASN A 124 -7.34 15.36 3.15
C ASN A 124 -8.05 14.11 3.69
N GLN A 125 -8.07 13.04 2.93
CA GLN A 125 -8.73 11.78 3.28
C GLN A 125 -7.73 10.63 3.23
N ILE A 126 -7.93 9.64 4.08
CA ILE A 126 -7.22 8.37 4.07
C ILE A 126 -8.23 7.27 3.79
N TRP A 127 -8.01 6.54 2.72
CA TRP A 127 -8.76 5.32 2.42
C TRP A 127 -8.01 4.11 2.93
N SER A 128 -8.70 3.23 3.65
CA SER A 128 -8.11 2.02 4.22
C SER A 128 -9.02 0.83 4.12
N VAL A 129 -8.45 -0.36 4.10
CA VAL A 129 -9.19 -1.62 4.22
C VAL A 129 -9.30 -2.03 5.68
N VAL A 130 -10.42 -2.62 6.05
CA VAL A 130 -10.68 -3.18 7.38
C VAL A 130 -11.07 -4.65 7.23
N PRO A 131 -10.08 -5.57 7.22
CA PRO A 131 -10.33 -7.00 7.00
C PRO A 131 -11.39 -7.58 7.94
N GLY A 132 -11.26 -7.34 9.24
CA GLY A 132 -12.20 -7.84 10.26
C GLY A 132 -13.64 -7.31 10.18
N LYS A 133 -13.91 -6.32 9.31
CA LYS A 133 -15.26 -5.75 9.08
C LYS A 133 -15.72 -5.89 7.63
N ASN A 134 -14.91 -6.54 6.77
CA ASN A 134 -15.20 -6.73 5.36
C ASN A 134 -15.59 -5.42 4.66
N CYS A 135 -14.81 -4.37 4.83
CA CYS A 135 -15.12 -3.07 4.27
C CYS A 135 -13.88 -2.24 3.95
N VAL A 136 -14.09 -1.21 3.15
CA VAL A 136 -13.19 -0.09 2.92
C VAL A 136 -13.76 1.11 3.65
N VAL A 137 -12.91 1.87 4.33
CA VAL A 137 -13.29 3.05 5.09
C VAL A 137 -12.53 4.26 4.63
N ASN A 138 -13.15 5.41 4.80
CA ASN A 138 -12.55 6.71 4.57
C ASN A 138 -12.43 7.47 5.90
N TYR A 139 -11.24 7.94 6.22
CA TYR A 139 -10.96 8.79 7.37
C TYR A 139 -10.67 10.21 6.90
N SER A 140 -11.43 11.18 7.42
CA SER A 140 -11.21 12.61 7.18
C SER A 140 -10.17 13.14 8.17
N ILE A 141 -9.01 13.58 7.66
CA ILE A 141 -7.94 14.16 8.47
C ILE A 141 -8.40 15.45 9.13
N SER A 142 -9.10 16.33 8.40
CA SER A 142 -9.57 17.62 8.92
C SER A 142 -10.63 17.48 10.01
N HIS A 143 -11.52 16.48 9.89
CA HIS A 143 -12.58 16.23 10.88
C HIS A 143 -12.18 15.20 11.94
N LYS A 144 -11.02 14.56 11.80
CA LYS A 144 -10.49 13.52 12.70
C LYS A 144 -11.50 12.40 12.97
N LYS A 145 -12.22 11.95 11.92
CA LYS A 145 -13.24 10.90 12.03
C LYS A 145 -13.40 10.12 10.73
N PHE A 146 -13.89 8.90 10.86
CA PHE A 146 -14.35 8.13 9.69
C PHE A 146 -15.61 8.78 9.11
N SER A 147 -15.58 9.08 7.83
CA SER A 147 -16.64 9.80 7.09
C SER A 147 -17.46 8.89 6.18
N MET A 148 -16.88 7.76 5.76
CA MET A 148 -17.53 6.84 4.83
C MET A 148 -17.13 5.39 5.10
N ARG A 149 -18.01 4.49 4.73
CA ARG A 149 -17.79 3.05 4.69
C ARG A 149 -18.40 2.46 3.43
N ILE A 150 -17.65 1.60 2.74
CA ILE A 150 -18.09 0.83 1.59
C ILE A 150 -17.93 -0.65 1.93
N GLY A 151 -19.02 -1.41 1.83
CA GLY A 151 -19.06 -2.81 2.27
C GLY A 151 -19.62 -2.99 3.68
N SER A 152 -19.87 -4.24 4.07
CA SER A 152 -20.41 -4.59 5.38
C SER A 152 -20.03 -6.02 5.77
N SER A 153 -20.08 -6.33 7.07
CA SER A 153 -19.84 -7.67 7.59
C SER A 153 -20.81 -8.75 7.06
N LYS A 154 -21.94 -8.31 6.53
CA LYS A 154 -22.95 -9.19 5.88
C LYS A 154 -22.73 -9.32 4.37
N SER A 155 -21.83 -8.53 3.80
CA SER A 155 -21.57 -8.52 2.37
C SER A 155 -20.52 -9.56 2.00
N THR A 156 -20.86 -10.50 1.16
CA THR A 156 -19.90 -11.41 0.51
C THR A 156 -19.00 -10.70 -0.50
N SER A 157 -19.38 -9.46 -0.87
CA SER A 157 -18.65 -8.68 -1.88
C SER A 157 -17.33 -8.08 -1.39
N PHE A 158 -17.12 -7.95 -0.08
CA PHE A 158 -15.93 -7.34 0.54
C PHE A 158 -15.26 -8.29 1.54
N GLN A 159 -15.30 -9.58 1.29
CA GLN A 159 -14.79 -10.57 2.21
C GLN A 159 -13.26 -10.50 2.32
N ASN A 160 -12.77 -10.17 3.52
CA ASN A 160 -11.37 -10.12 3.90
C ASN A 160 -10.45 -9.35 2.92
N PRO A 161 -10.67 -8.02 2.71
CA PRO A 161 -9.78 -7.21 1.88
C PRO A 161 -8.39 -7.14 2.52
N VAL A 162 -7.32 -7.34 1.74
CA VAL A 162 -5.95 -7.45 2.27
C VAL A 162 -5.06 -6.26 1.92
N SER A 163 -5.36 -5.52 0.86
CA SER A 163 -4.61 -4.33 0.48
C SER A 163 -5.44 -3.35 -0.34
N ILE A 164 -4.94 -2.13 -0.40
CA ILE A 164 -5.51 -1.03 -1.17
C ILE A 164 -4.38 -0.32 -1.92
N SER A 165 -4.64 0.07 -3.16
CA SER A 165 -3.81 1.00 -3.92
C SER A 165 -4.69 1.99 -4.65
N LYS A 166 -4.10 3.13 -5.06
CA LYS A 166 -4.82 4.18 -5.79
C LYS A 166 -4.10 4.47 -7.09
N TYR A 167 -4.88 4.64 -8.15
CA TYR A 167 -4.40 5.18 -9.39
C TYR A 167 -5.48 6.08 -10.00
N ASP A 168 -5.16 7.34 -10.25
CA ASP A 168 -6.10 8.38 -10.64
C ASP A 168 -7.31 8.48 -9.68
N TYR A 169 -8.51 8.25 -10.17
CA TYR A 169 -9.76 8.28 -9.42
C TYR A 169 -10.27 6.89 -9.01
N GLU A 170 -9.41 5.89 -9.03
CA GLU A 170 -9.78 4.52 -8.71
C GLU A 170 -8.94 3.98 -7.55
N LEU A 171 -9.64 3.36 -6.60
CA LEU A 171 -9.03 2.49 -5.60
C LEU A 171 -9.08 1.06 -6.09
N PHE A 172 -7.98 0.34 -5.96
CA PHE A 172 -7.88 -1.08 -6.26
C PHE A 172 -7.75 -1.84 -4.96
N ILE A 173 -8.70 -2.73 -4.70
CA ILE A 173 -8.80 -3.50 -3.46
C ILE A 173 -8.52 -4.96 -3.78
N CYS A 174 -7.53 -5.56 -3.12
CA CYS A 174 -7.20 -6.96 -3.29
C CYS A 174 -7.89 -7.82 -2.24
N TYR A 175 -8.37 -8.97 -2.67
CA TYR A 175 -9.07 -9.98 -1.87
C TYR A 175 -8.37 -11.33 -2.08
N ALA A 176 -7.55 -11.73 -1.13
CA ALA A 176 -6.74 -12.95 -1.26
C ALA A 176 -7.62 -14.21 -1.37
N GLU A 177 -8.60 -14.35 -0.47
CA GLU A 177 -9.46 -15.55 -0.45
C GLU A 177 -10.33 -15.69 -1.70
N SER A 178 -10.92 -14.60 -2.18
CA SER A 178 -11.73 -14.60 -3.40
C SER A 178 -10.92 -14.44 -4.68
N LYS A 179 -9.59 -14.31 -4.56
CA LYS A 179 -8.63 -14.26 -5.68
C LYS A 179 -8.93 -13.15 -6.68
N LYS A 180 -9.42 -12.03 -6.22
CA LYS A 180 -9.85 -10.93 -7.11
C LYS A 180 -9.34 -9.57 -6.66
N VAL A 181 -9.27 -8.67 -7.65
CA VAL A 181 -9.14 -7.23 -7.45
C VAL A 181 -10.47 -6.58 -7.82
N ARG A 182 -10.94 -5.68 -6.97
CA ARG A 182 -12.10 -4.82 -7.24
C ARG A 182 -11.67 -3.38 -7.30
N THR A 183 -12.43 -2.57 -8.02
CA THR A 183 -12.25 -1.12 -8.05
C THR A 183 -13.39 -0.42 -7.32
N ILE A 184 -13.04 0.72 -6.70
CA ILE A 184 -13.98 1.71 -6.21
C ILE A 184 -13.66 3.01 -6.95
N ASN A 185 -14.61 3.53 -7.69
CA ASN A 185 -14.47 4.81 -8.36
C ASN A 185 -14.72 5.95 -7.36
N LEU A 186 -13.77 6.86 -7.19
CA LEU A 186 -13.84 7.95 -6.22
C LEU A 186 -14.78 9.09 -6.62
N LYS A 187 -15.32 9.09 -7.86
CA LYS A 187 -16.27 10.12 -8.32
C LYS A 187 -17.72 9.80 -7.94
N ASP A 188 -18.09 8.52 -7.97
CA ASP A 188 -19.46 8.07 -7.75
C ASP A 188 -19.58 6.92 -6.74
N TYR A 189 -18.45 6.45 -6.22
CA TYR A 189 -18.30 5.34 -5.28
C TYR A 189 -18.86 4.00 -5.80
N SER A 190 -18.99 3.86 -7.11
CA SER A 190 -19.34 2.59 -7.74
C SER A 190 -18.26 1.55 -7.50
N VAL A 191 -18.69 0.30 -7.26
CA VAL A 191 -17.81 -0.83 -6.98
C VAL A 191 -17.95 -1.86 -8.08
N ASN A 192 -16.83 -2.21 -8.72
CA ASN A 192 -16.82 -3.15 -9.83
C ASN A 192 -15.78 -4.25 -9.61
N ASP A 193 -16.05 -5.44 -10.10
CA ASP A 193 -15.04 -6.48 -10.24
C ASP A 193 -14.09 -6.08 -11.38
N PHE A 194 -12.82 -5.98 -11.06
CA PHE A 194 -11.81 -5.54 -12.01
C PHE A 194 -11.09 -6.72 -12.67
N ARG A 195 -10.61 -7.67 -11.85
CA ARG A 195 -9.88 -8.83 -12.32
C ARG A 195 -9.97 -9.99 -11.34
N ILE A 196 -10.03 -11.23 -11.89
CA ILE A 196 -10.00 -12.47 -11.14
C ILE A 196 -8.74 -13.23 -11.52
N PHE A 197 -8.13 -13.90 -10.54
CA PHE A 197 -6.91 -14.69 -10.67
C PHE A 197 -7.17 -16.15 -10.26
N ASP A 198 -6.25 -17.05 -10.62
CA ASP A 198 -6.35 -18.45 -10.26
C ASP A 198 -5.80 -18.73 -8.84
N GLU A 199 -5.08 -17.79 -8.28
CA GLU A 199 -4.45 -17.85 -6.96
C GLU A 199 -4.68 -16.60 -6.11
N PRO A 200 -4.42 -16.62 -4.78
CA PRO A 200 -4.57 -15.47 -3.90
C PRO A 200 -3.81 -14.23 -4.40
N VAL A 201 -4.48 -13.06 -4.35
CA VAL A 201 -3.91 -11.78 -4.74
C VAL A 201 -3.73 -10.87 -3.51
N TYR A 202 -2.49 -10.40 -3.32
CA TYR A 202 -2.11 -9.64 -2.13
C TYR A 202 -1.89 -8.16 -2.40
N LYS A 203 -1.47 -7.77 -3.59
CA LYS A 203 -1.30 -6.36 -3.96
C LYS A 203 -1.45 -6.17 -5.46
N TYR A 204 -2.00 -5.04 -5.84
CA TYR A 204 -2.09 -4.59 -7.22
C TYR A 204 -1.56 -3.16 -7.29
N LEU A 205 -0.79 -2.84 -8.31
CA LEU A 205 -0.33 -1.48 -8.57
C LEU A 205 -0.09 -1.24 -10.06
N ARG A 206 -0.04 0.03 -10.46
CA ARG A 206 0.34 0.45 -11.80
C ARG A 206 1.68 1.16 -11.79
N SER A 207 2.55 0.83 -12.73
CA SER A 207 3.84 1.48 -12.93
C SER A 207 4.25 1.42 -14.39
N CYS A 208 4.76 2.54 -14.94
CA CYS A 208 5.24 2.64 -16.32
C CYS A 208 4.21 2.20 -17.37
N GLY A 209 2.94 2.46 -17.15
CA GLY A 209 1.86 2.04 -18.04
C GLY A 209 1.57 0.53 -18.03
N LYS A 210 2.15 -0.19 -17.09
CA LYS A 210 1.91 -1.63 -16.86
C LYS A 210 1.16 -1.87 -15.57
N GLU A 211 0.40 -2.94 -15.55
CA GLU A 211 -0.25 -3.47 -14.36
C GLU A 211 0.66 -4.51 -13.73
N ILE A 212 0.81 -4.43 -12.41
CA ILE A 212 1.66 -5.32 -11.63
C ILE A 212 0.83 -5.90 -10.51
N VAL A 213 0.94 -7.20 -10.33
CA VAL A 213 0.20 -7.92 -9.30
C VAL A 213 1.13 -8.78 -8.47
N VAL A 214 0.88 -8.80 -7.17
CA VAL A 214 1.50 -9.73 -6.22
C VAL A 214 0.51 -10.84 -5.93
N LEU A 215 0.83 -12.02 -6.39
CA LEU A 215 0.10 -13.26 -6.16
C LEU A 215 0.83 -14.12 -5.14
N GLU A 216 0.22 -15.21 -4.70
CA GLU A 216 0.86 -16.15 -3.78
C GLU A 216 2.16 -16.73 -4.35
N SER A 217 2.18 -17.05 -5.63
CA SER A 217 3.34 -17.62 -6.32
C SER A 217 4.40 -16.60 -6.70
N GLY A 218 4.14 -15.29 -6.58
CA GLY A 218 5.13 -14.24 -6.89
C GLY A 218 4.53 -12.95 -7.46
N VAL A 219 5.40 -12.16 -8.07
CA VAL A 219 5.07 -10.88 -8.71
C VAL A 219 5.04 -11.01 -10.22
N TYR A 220 4.00 -10.45 -10.83
CA TYR A 220 3.77 -10.53 -12.27
C TYR A 220 3.50 -9.15 -12.86
N VAL A 221 3.98 -8.95 -14.10
CA VAL A 221 3.51 -7.92 -15.02
C VAL A 221 2.38 -8.53 -15.88
N LEU A 222 1.26 -7.81 -15.97
CA LEU A 222 0.08 -8.22 -16.72
C LEU A 222 0.12 -7.66 -18.15
#